data_7cf34cfe0a52d75f5d1b4f2916ee6671
#
_entry.id   7cf34cfe0a52d75f5d1b4f2916ee6671
#
_cell.length_a   1.000
_cell.length_b   1.000
_cell.length_c   1.000
_cell.angle_alpha   90.00
_cell.angle_beta   90.00
_cell.angle_gamma   90.00
#
_symmetry.space_group_name_H-M   'P 1'
#
loop_
_entity.id
_entity.type
_entity.pdbx_description
1 polymer ?
#
loop_
_entity_poly.entity_id
_entity_poly.type
_entity_poly.pdbx_seq_one_letter_code
_entity_poly.pdbx_strand_id
1 'polypeptide(L)'
;MENITFESIKIGLASPEKIREWSYGEVKKPETINYRTLKPERDGLFCERIFGPTKDWECHCGKYKRIRYKGKICERCGVEITKNKVRRERMGHIELAAPVSHIWYFKGIPSRMGLMLDISPRILEKILYFALYIVIDPGDTPLQKMQTLSEKEYADMREKYEDEFRAGMGAEAIQELLAEIDVGALAKELREELETATGQKKARILKRLEVVEAFHQSGNRPDWMILNVIPVIPPDLRPMVQLDGGRFATSDLNLSLIHI
;
A
#
# COMPACT_ATOMS: atom_id res chain seq x y z
N MET A 1 -13.60 -27.39 -11.33
CA MET A 1 -12.82 -26.15 -11.49
C MET A 1 -13.42 -25.47 -12.70
N GLU A 2 -14.00 -24.30 -12.55
CA GLU A 2 -14.29 -23.48 -13.71
C GLU A 2 -12.97 -23.07 -14.33
N ASN A 3 -12.73 -23.43 -15.56
CA ASN A 3 -11.57 -22.95 -16.31
C ASN A 3 -11.84 -21.48 -16.61
N ILE A 4 -11.21 -20.60 -15.86
CA ILE A 4 -11.22 -19.17 -16.16
C ILE A 4 -10.37 -18.97 -17.39
N THR A 5 -11.01 -18.80 -18.53
CA THR A 5 -10.34 -18.42 -19.77
C THR A 5 -10.23 -16.91 -19.83
N PHE A 6 -9.02 -16.39 -20.09
CA PHE A 6 -8.78 -14.96 -20.26
C PHE A 6 -7.91 -14.74 -21.52
N GLU A 7 -8.13 -13.64 -22.21
CA GLU A 7 -7.38 -13.28 -23.40
C GLU A 7 -6.13 -12.46 -23.11
N SER A 8 -6.14 -11.70 -21.99
CA SER A 8 -5.02 -10.84 -21.62
C SER A 8 -4.92 -10.68 -20.10
N ILE A 9 -3.74 -10.28 -19.64
CA ILE A 9 -3.45 -9.92 -18.25
C ILE A 9 -3.01 -8.47 -18.22
N LYS A 10 -3.65 -7.65 -17.37
CA LYS A 10 -3.25 -6.26 -17.12
C LYS A 10 -2.58 -6.17 -15.76
N ILE A 11 -1.35 -5.63 -15.73
CA ILE A 11 -0.63 -5.32 -14.49
C ILE A 11 -0.79 -3.82 -14.21
N GLY A 12 -1.13 -3.48 -12.97
CA GLY A 12 -1.31 -2.09 -12.55
C GLY A 12 -1.09 -1.93 -11.05
N LEU A 13 -1.19 -0.69 -10.56
CA LEU A 13 -1.21 -0.42 -9.13
C LEU A 13 -2.58 -0.75 -8.56
N ALA A 14 -2.61 -1.30 -7.36
CA ALA A 14 -3.85 -1.52 -6.63
C ALA A 14 -4.15 -0.31 -5.74
N SER A 15 -5.36 0.22 -5.86
CA SER A 15 -5.83 1.26 -4.94
C SER A 15 -6.11 0.67 -3.55
N PRO A 16 -6.11 1.49 -2.48
CA PRO A 16 -6.50 1.05 -1.14
C PRO A 16 -7.90 0.42 -1.12
N GLU A 17 -8.85 1.00 -1.88
CA GLU A 17 -10.22 0.49 -2.00
C GLU A 17 -10.24 -0.89 -2.66
N LYS A 18 -9.43 -1.09 -3.69
CA LYS A 18 -9.33 -2.38 -4.39
C LYS A 18 -8.75 -3.48 -3.51
N ILE A 19 -7.76 -3.14 -2.68
CA ILE A 19 -7.19 -4.07 -1.70
C ILE A 19 -8.26 -4.47 -0.66
N ARG A 20 -9.04 -3.52 -0.16
CA ARG A 20 -10.15 -3.80 0.77
C ARG A 20 -11.25 -4.63 0.13
N GLU A 21 -11.56 -4.41 -1.15
CA GLU A 21 -12.52 -5.20 -1.93
C GLU A 21 -12.08 -6.67 -2.05
N TRP A 22 -10.79 -6.94 -2.29
CA TRP A 22 -10.26 -8.31 -2.35
C TRP A 22 -10.21 -9.01 -1.00
N SER A 23 -10.19 -8.24 0.08
CA SER A 23 -9.94 -8.74 1.42
C SER A 23 -11.19 -9.33 2.07
N TYR A 24 -11.02 -10.46 2.74
CA TYR A 24 -12.03 -11.08 3.58
C TYR A 24 -12.01 -10.58 5.03
N GLY A 25 -11.07 -9.71 5.37
CA GLY A 25 -10.99 -9.08 6.69
C GLY A 25 -9.62 -8.51 7.01
N GLU A 26 -9.59 -7.66 8.02
CA GLU A 26 -8.40 -7.00 8.52
C GLU A 26 -7.63 -7.89 9.48
N VAL A 27 -6.33 -8.01 9.26
CA VAL A 27 -5.38 -8.64 10.18
C VAL A 27 -4.93 -7.58 11.18
N LYS A 28 -5.33 -7.75 12.46
CA LYS A 28 -5.09 -6.75 13.53
C LYS A 28 -3.93 -7.12 14.45
N LYS A 29 -3.46 -8.36 14.37
CA LYS A 29 -2.47 -8.91 15.30
C LYS A 29 -1.35 -9.60 14.55
N PRO A 30 -0.10 -9.48 15.03
CA PRO A 30 1.06 -10.13 14.42
C PRO A 30 1.11 -11.64 14.68
N GLU A 31 0.29 -12.16 15.61
CA GLU A 31 0.28 -13.56 15.97
C GLU A 31 -0.06 -14.46 14.78
N THR A 32 0.61 -15.58 14.71
CA THR A 32 0.45 -16.58 13.67
C THR A 32 -0.37 -17.77 14.12
N ILE A 33 0.25 -18.65 14.87
CA ILE A 33 -0.36 -19.85 15.44
C ILE A 33 -0.05 -19.93 16.94
N ASN A 34 -0.94 -20.52 17.69
CA ASN A 34 -0.69 -20.85 19.08
C ASN A 34 0.24 -22.08 19.16
N TYR A 35 1.42 -21.91 19.72
CA TYR A 35 2.45 -22.96 19.78
C TYR A 35 2.03 -24.20 20.58
N ARG A 36 1.07 -24.06 21.52
CA ARG A 36 0.56 -25.17 22.36
C ARG A 36 -0.54 -25.96 21.67
N THR A 37 -1.48 -25.26 21.02
CA THR A 37 -2.66 -25.87 20.39
C THR A 37 -2.48 -26.11 18.90
N LEU A 38 -1.45 -25.52 18.29
CA LEU A 38 -1.15 -25.50 16.86
C LEU A 38 -2.30 -24.94 16.01
N LYS A 39 -3.21 -24.18 16.63
CA LYS A 39 -4.33 -23.53 15.95
C LYS A 39 -3.98 -22.09 15.61
N PRO A 40 -4.49 -21.56 14.46
CA PRO A 40 -4.34 -20.16 14.12
C PRO A 40 -4.94 -19.23 15.17
N GLU A 41 -4.21 -18.18 15.51
CA GLU A 41 -4.71 -17.15 16.42
C GLU A 41 -5.78 -16.28 15.74
N ARG A 42 -6.73 -15.80 16.55
CA ARG A 42 -7.83 -14.97 16.06
C ARG A 42 -7.30 -13.59 15.68
N ASP A 43 -7.76 -13.08 14.52
CA ASP A 43 -7.40 -11.80 13.93
C ASP A 43 -5.89 -11.67 13.61
N GLY A 44 -5.16 -12.79 13.65
CA GLY A 44 -3.75 -12.90 13.27
C GLY A 44 -3.55 -13.28 11.80
N LEU A 45 -2.27 -13.45 11.41
CA LEU A 45 -1.85 -13.70 10.03
C LEU A 45 -2.36 -15.03 9.43
N PHE A 46 -2.81 -15.97 10.25
CA PHE A 46 -3.39 -17.25 9.81
C PHE A 46 -4.85 -17.44 10.22
N CYS A 47 -5.52 -16.37 10.64
CA CYS A 47 -6.87 -16.41 11.19
C CYS A 47 -7.86 -17.15 10.29
N GLU A 48 -8.58 -18.14 10.88
CA GLU A 48 -9.58 -18.93 10.14
C GLU A 48 -10.84 -18.12 9.79
N ARG A 49 -11.12 -17.06 10.54
CA ARG A 49 -12.25 -16.15 10.25
C ARG A 49 -12.03 -15.37 8.95
N ILE A 50 -10.77 -14.94 8.71
CA ILE A 50 -10.39 -14.15 7.52
C ILE A 50 -10.12 -15.08 6.34
N PHE A 51 -9.26 -16.08 6.52
CA PHE A 51 -8.73 -16.89 5.43
C PHE A 51 -9.44 -18.23 5.23
N GLY A 52 -10.35 -18.57 6.12
CA GLY A 52 -11.08 -19.84 6.06
C GLY A 52 -10.53 -20.92 7.01
N PRO A 53 -11.26 -22.04 7.14
CA PRO A 53 -10.97 -23.11 8.08
C PRO A 53 -9.70 -23.89 7.67
N THR A 54 -9.00 -24.44 8.66
CA THR A 54 -7.82 -25.31 8.44
C THR A 54 -8.20 -26.73 8.02
N LYS A 55 -9.41 -27.17 8.39
CA LYS A 55 -9.95 -28.48 8.03
C LYS A 55 -11.25 -28.33 7.27
N ASP A 56 -11.48 -29.22 6.30
CA ASP A 56 -12.72 -29.21 5.51
C ASP A 56 -13.94 -29.32 6.39
N TRP A 57 -14.88 -28.42 6.20
CA TRP A 57 -16.21 -28.41 6.83
C TRP A 57 -16.17 -28.34 8.38
N GLU A 58 -15.07 -27.87 8.97
CA GLU A 58 -14.94 -27.73 10.41
C GLU A 58 -14.68 -26.27 10.78
N CYS A 59 -15.42 -25.74 11.78
CA CYS A 59 -15.14 -24.42 12.30
C CYS A 59 -14.04 -24.47 13.41
N HIS A 60 -13.41 -23.36 13.69
CA HIS A 60 -12.32 -23.26 14.67
C HIS A 60 -12.66 -23.84 16.05
N CYS A 61 -13.87 -23.55 16.58
CA CYS A 61 -14.31 -24.03 17.89
C CYS A 61 -14.83 -25.48 17.90
N GLY A 62 -14.95 -26.13 16.74
CA GLY A 62 -15.41 -27.52 16.61
C GLY A 62 -16.92 -27.73 16.81
N LYS A 63 -17.72 -26.66 16.91
CA LYS A 63 -19.20 -26.77 17.02
C LYS A 63 -19.82 -27.39 15.79
N TYR A 64 -19.32 -27.03 14.61
CA TYR A 64 -19.76 -27.56 13.32
C TYR A 64 -18.63 -28.32 12.64
N LYS A 65 -18.88 -29.57 12.22
CA LYS A 65 -17.85 -30.47 11.66
C LYS A 65 -18.29 -31.25 10.41
N ARG A 66 -19.42 -30.90 9.81
CA ARG A 66 -19.96 -31.68 8.70
C ARG A 66 -20.37 -30.82 7.52
N ILE A 67 -20.31 -31.38 6.32
CA ILE A 67 -20.68 -30.78 5.05
C ILE A 67 -22.11 -30.20 5.02
N ARG A 68 -23.05 -30.79 5.80
CA ARG A 68 -24.42 -30.29 5.88
C ARG A 68 -24.54 -28.82 6.34
N TYR A 69 -23.48 -28.30 6.96
CA TYR A 69 -23.43 -26.91 7.42
C TYR A 69 -22.66 -25.99 6.44
N LYS A 70 -22.43 -26.44 5.20
CA LYS A 70 -21.74 -25.67 4.16
C LYS A 70 -22.31 -24.25 4.04
N GLY A 71 -21.40 -23.25 4.02
CA GLY A 71 -21.74 -21.83 3.89
C GLY A 71 -22.26 -21.16 5.18
N LYS A 72 -22.49 -21.93 6.25
CA LYS A 72 -22.89 -21.35 7.52
C LYS A 72 -21.68 -20.70 8.23
N ILE A 73 -21.90 -19.50 8.76
CA ILE A 73 -20.93 -18.84 9.63
C ILE A 73 -21.21 -19.26 11.06
N CYS A 74 -20.19 -19.76 11.77
CA CYS A 74 -20.32 -20.17 13.14
C CYS A 74 -20.54 -18.96 14.05
N GLU A 75 -21.62 -18.91 14.78
CA GLU A 75 -21.98 -17.82 15.68
C GLU A 75 -21.04 -17.69 16.88
N ARG A 76 -20.28 -18.74 17.22
CA ARG A 76 -19.32 -18.74 18.35
C ARG A 76 -17.93 -18.23 17.94
N CYS A 77 -17.41 -18.69 16.80
CA CYS A 77 -16.03 -18.35 16.37
C CYS A 77 -15.95 -17.50 15.09
N GLY A 78 -17.09 -17.28 14.41
CA GLY A 78 -17.16 -16.46 13.21
C GLY A 78 -16.54 -17.10 11.94
N VAL A 79 -16.14 -18.37 12.00
CA VAL A 79 -15.54 -19.08 10.88
C VAL A 79 -16.62 -19.63 9.96
N GLU A 80 -16.49 -19.40 8.66
CA GLU A 80 -17.36 -19.98 7.65
C GLU A 80 -17.02 -21.46 7.44
N ILE A 81 -18.06 -22.29 7.32
CA ILE A 81 -17.90 -23.74 7.13
C ILE A 81 -17.78 -24.01 5.62
N THR A 82 -16.55 -24.14 5.16
CA THR A 82 -16.20 -24.39 3.76
C THR A 82 -15.01 -25.35 3.66
N LYS A 83 -14.55 -25.62 2.44
CA LYS A 83 -13.32 -26.40 2.23
C LYS A 83 -12.08 -25.59 2.61
N ASN A 84 -11.06 -26.25 3.11
CA ASN A 84 -9.78 -25.63 3.44
C ASN A 84 -9.07 -25.01 2.23
N LYS A 85 -9.39 -25.45 1.01
CA LYS A 85 -8.85 -24.91 -0.24
C LYS A 85 -8.94 -23.39 -0.34
N VAL A 86 -9.97 -22.77 0.28
CA VAL A 86 -10.13 -21.30 0.28
C VAL A 86 -8.95 -20.57 0.93
N ARG A 87 -8.15 -21.25 1.75
CA ARG A 87 -6.93 -20.70 2.35
C ARG A 87 -5.80 -20.44 1.32
N ARG A 88 -5.95 -20.91 0.10
CA ARG A 88 -5.11 -20.58 -1.05
C ARG A 88 -5.65 -19.40 -1.88
N GLU A 89 -6.88 -19.01 -1.65
CA GLU A 89 -7.61 -18.07 -2.51
C GLU A 89 -7.94 -16.75 -1.79
N ARG A 90 -8.22 -16.81 -0.48
CA ARG A 90 -8.67 -15.66 0.30
C ARG A 90 -7.54 -14.75 0.71
N MET A 91 -7.68 -13.47 0.33
CA MET A 91 -6.80 -12.38 0.73
C MET A 91 -7.29 -11.74 2.02
N GLY A 92 -6.37 -11.18 2.80
CA GLY A 92 -6.65 -10.26 3.88
C GLY A 92 -6.00 -8.90 3.61
N HIS A 93 -6.07 -7.99 4.56
CA HIS A 93 -5.36 -6.72 4.51
C HIS A 93 -4.91 -6.27 5.90
N ILE A 94 -3.95 -5.36 5.92
CA ILE A 94 -3.50 -4.65 7.12
C ILE A 94 -3.69 -3.17 6.87
N GLU A 95 -4.43 -2.48 7.74
CA GLU A 95 -4.50 -1.02 7.74
C GLU A 95 -3.24 -0.46 8.41
N LEU A 96 -2.54 0.41 7.70
CA LEU A 96 -1.36 1.07 8.26
C LEU A 96 -1.76 2.23 9.16
N ALA A 97 -1.05 2.43 10.27
CA ALA A 97 -1.27 3.56 11.18
C ALA A 97 -0.91 4.91 10.55
N ALA A 98 0.02 4.91 9.59
CA ALA A 98 0.44 6.07 8.82
C ALA A 98 0.77 5.65 7.38
N PRO A 99 0.59 6.54 6.39
CA PRO A 99 0.98 6.27 5.02
C PRO A 99 2.47 5.97 4.87
N VAL A 100 2.83 5.04 4.00
CA VAL A 100 4.21 4.63 3.74
C VAL A 100 4.52 4.69 2.24
N SER A 101 5.63 5.31 1.89
CA SER A 101 6.09 5.39 0.51
C SER A 101 6.59 4.03 0.02
N HIS A 102 6.09 3.59 -1.13
CA HIS A 102 6.58 2.37 -1.77
C HIS A 102 8.00 2.55 -2.30
N ILE A 103 8.92 1.70 -1.85
CA ILE A 103 10.36 1.83 -2.14
C ILE A 103 10.70 1.79 -3.63
N TRP A 104 9.98 1.03 -4.45
CA TRP A 104 10.21 0.95 -5.89
C TRP A 104 10.00 2.27 -6.61
N TYR A 105 9.06 3.09 -6.14
CA TYR A 105 8.74 4.39 -6.75
C TYR A 105 9.54 5.53 -6.15
N PHE A 106 10.04 5.33 -4.93
CA PHE A 106 10.89 6.29 -4.24
C PHE A 106 12.38 6.12 -4.58
N LYS A 107 12.97 4.93 -4.30
CA LYS A 107 14.42 4.66 -4.49
C LYS A 107 14.77 4.06 -5.86
N GLY A 108 13.82 3.92 -6.77
CA GLY A 108 14.10 3.56 -8.15
C GLY A 108 15.01 4.59 -8.85
N ILE A 109 15.79 4.17 -9.83
CA ILE A 109 16.62 5.07 -10.64
C ILE A 109 16.09 5.05 -12.07
N PRO A 110 15.44 6.11 -12.52
CA PRO A 110 15.06 7.35 -11.79
C PRO A 110 13.89 7.15 -10.83
N SER A 111 13.80 8.01 -9.79
CA SER A 111 12.67 8.03 -8.87
C SER A 111 11.37 8.44 -9.57
N ARG A 112 10.36 7.56 -9.60
CA ARG A 112 9.07 7.84 -10.24
C ARG A 112 8.30 8.95 -9.51
N MET A 113 8.30 8.94 -8.18
CA MET A 113 7.72 10.02 -7.37
C MET A 113 8.44 11.35 -7.61
N GLY A 114 9.77 11.33 -7.63
CA GLY A 114 10.57 12.53 -7.88
C GLY A 114 10.30 13.13 -9.26
N LEU A 115 10.14 12.31 -10.30
CA LEU A 115 9.80 12.77 -11.66
C LEU A 115 8.37 13.30 -11.74
N MET A 116 7.41 12.66 -11.04
CA MET A 116 6.02 13.09 -11.03
C MET A 116 5.88 14.48 -10.38
N LEU A 117 6.49 14.67 -9.20
CA LEU A 117 6.45 15.93 -8.45
C LEU A 117 7.49 16.96 -8.90
N ASP A 118 8.39 16.62 -9.81
CA ASP A 118 9.56 17.43 -10.18
C ASP A 118 10.49 17.79 -9.01
N ILE A 119 10.59 16.91 -8.03
CA ILE A 119 11.42 17.06 -6.83
C ILE A 119 12.66 16.18 -6.96
N SER A 120 13.82 16.69 -6.55
CA SER A 120 15.04 15.89 -6.55
C SER A 120 14.95 14.72 -5.54
N PRO A 121 15.53 13.54 -5.84
CA PRO A 121 15.48 12.39 -4.92
C PRO A 121 16.03 12.69 -3.53
N ARG A 122 17.03 13.56 -3.42
CA ARG A 122 17.61 13.96 -2.13
C ARG A 122 16.66 14.78 -1.27
N ILE A 123 15.89 15.67 -1.90
CA ILE A 123 14.89 16.49 -1.20
C ILE A 123 13.72 15.60 -0.80
N LEU A 124 13.24 14.76 -1.72
CA LEU A 124 12.18 13.80 -1.46
C LEU A 124 12.53 12.87 -0.28
N GLU A 125 13.77 12.38 -0.22
CA GLU A 125 14.24 11.58 0.91
C GLU A 125 14.17 12.34 2.23
N LYS A 126 14.61 13.59 2.28
CA LYS A 126 14.54 14.42 3.50
C LYS A 126 13.10 14.66 3.97
N ILE A 127 12.15 14.84 3.03
CA ILE A 127 10.73 15.00 3.38
C ILE A 127 10.18 13.69 3.95
N LEU A 128 10.41 12.56 3.28
CA LEU A 128 9.91 11.25 3.70
C LEU A 128 10.50 10.78 5.04
N TYR A 129 11.74 11.19 5.37
CA TYR A 129 12.39 10.89 6.64
C TYR A 129 12.23 12.00 7.70
N PHE A 130 11.23 12.87 7.55
CA PHE A 130 10.85 13.91 8.52
C PHE A 130 11.97 14.91 8.85
N ALA A 131 12.83 15.21 7.87
CA ALA A 131 13.93 16.19 8.01
C ALA A 131 13.61 17.56 7.37
N LEU A 132 12.59 17.62 6.49
CA LEU A 132 12.14 18.87 5.85
C LEU A 132 10.61 18.85 5.74
N TYR A 133 10.03 20.05 5.91
CA TYR A 133 8.64 20.31 5.54
C TYR A 133 8.53 20.60 4.06
N ILE A 134 7.37 20.29 3.48
CA ILE A 134 6.97 20.70 2.14
C ILE A 134 5.66 21.46 2.21
N VAL A 135 5.58 22.59 1.51
CA VAL A 135 4.36 23.40 1.43
C VAL A 135 3.37 22.71 0.50
N ILE A 136 2.20 22.37 1.04
CA ILE A 136 1.09 21.77 0.30
C ILE A 136 0.21 22.87 -0.28
N ASP A 137 -0.22 23.80 0.58
CA ASP A 137 -1.01 24.94 0.22
C ASP A 137 -0.32 26.23 0.76
N PRO A 138 0.11 27.16 -0.09
CA PRO A 138 0.75 28.39 0.33
C PRO A 138 -0.22 29.44 0.92
N GLY A 139 -1.54 29.31 0.67
CA GLY A 139 -2.51 30.32 1.06
C GLY A 139 -2.14 31.73 0.60
N ASP A 140 -2.43 32.74 1.41
CA ASP A 140 -2.11 34.16 1.14
C ASP A 140 -0.70 34.56 1.62
N THR A 141 0.24 33.62 1.70
CA THR A 141 1.62 33.83 2.15
C THR A 141 2.59 33.97 0.98
N PRO A 142 3.80 34.51 1.17
CA PRO A 142 4.82 34.59 0.12
C PRO A 142 5.46 33.24 -0.23
N LEU A 143 5.03 32.14 0.37
CA LEU A 143 5.49 30.80 0.09
C LEU A 143 5.02 30.32 -1.29
N GLN A 144 5.75 29.38 -1.85
CA GLN A 144 5.35 28.72 -3.09
C GLN A 144 4.93 27.26 -2.81
N LYS A 145 3.97 26.76 -3.57
CA LYS A 145 3.59 25.35 -3.52
C LYS A 145 4.81 24.47 -3.80
N MET A 146 4.95 23.39 -3.04
CA MET A 146 6.11 22.47 -3.07
C MET A 146 7.45 23.08 -2.62
N GLN A 147 7.46 24.30 -2.08
CA GLN A 147 8.63 24.84 -1.43
C GLN A 147 9.00 24.02 -0.19
N THR A 148 10.29 23.77 0.00
CA THR A 148 10.77 23.05 1.18
C THR A 148 11.21 24.02 2.27
N LEU A 149 10.87 23.71 3.51
CA LEU A 149 11.20 24.50 4.69
C LEU A 149 11.97 23.61 5.69
N SER A 150 12.99 24.16 6.30
CA SER A 150 13.60 23.56 7.49
C SER A 150 12.67 23.74 8.70
N GLU A 151 12.93 23.01 9.78
CA GLU A 151 12.16 23.13 11.03
C GLU A 151 12.12 24.57 11.55
N LYS A 152 13.26 25.28 11.47
CA LYS A 152 13.37 26.68 11.88
C LYS A 152 12.53 27.60 10.99
N GLU A 153 12.68 27.47 9.68
CA GLU A 153 11.91 28.27 8.71
C GLU A 153 10.41 28.03 8.85
N TYR A 154 10.01 26.77 9.09
CA TYR A 154 8.61 26.43 9.35
C TYR A 154 8.10 27.11 10.64
N ALA A 155 8.88 27.08 11.73
CA ALA A 155 8.52 27.74 12.98
C ALA A 155 8.39 29.26 12.82
N ASP A 156 9.36 29.91 12.14
CA ASP A 156 9.35 31.34 11.86
C ASP A 156 8.13 31.75 10.99
N MET A 157 7.78 30.91 9.99
CA MET A 157 6.63 31.16 9.13
C MET A 157 5.30 30.92 9.89
N ARG A 158 5.25 29.92 10.75
CA ARG A 158 4.09 29.60 11.59
C ARG A 158 3.82 30.71 12.62
N GLU A 159 4.87 31.29 13.20
CA GLU A 159 4.74 32.46 14.11
C GLU A 159 4.19 33.69 13.39
N LYS A 160 4.56 33.88 12.11
CA LYS A 160 4.19 35.06 11.33
C LYS A 160 2.83 34.97 10.65
N TYR A 161 2.45 33.79 10.15
CA TYR A 161 1.27 33.56 9.32
C TYR A 161 0.27 32.57 9.92
N GLU A 162 0.53 32.05 11.12
CA GLU A 162 -0.31 31.11 11.86
C GLU A 162 -0.80 29.94 10.98
N ASP A 163 -2.12 29.88 10.71
CA ASP A 163 -2.76 28.82 9.94
C ASP A 163 -3.10 29.23 8.48
N GLU A 164 -2.53 30.35 7.99
CA GLU A 164 -2.78 30.81 6.62
C GLU A 164 -2.15 29.94 5.54
N PHE A 165 -1.20 29.09 5.88
CA PHE A 165 -0.58 28.12 4.97
C PHE A 165 -0.60 26.70 5.54
N ARG A 166 -0.49 25.71 4.67
CA ARG A 166 -0.41 24.30 5.05
C ARG A 166 0.87 23.67 4.52
N ALA A 167 1.67 23.15 5.43
CA ALA A 167 2.87 22.38 5.12
C ALA A 167 2.91 21.10 5.96
N GLY A 168 3.52 20.06 5.43
CA GLY A 168 3.58 18.75 6.07
C GLY A 168 4.92 18.06 5.86
N MET A 169 5.11 16.93 6.52
CA MET A 169 6.26 16.05 6.39
C MET A 169 5.82 14.61 6.14
N GLY A 170 6.75 13.77 5.72
CA GLY A 170 6.51 12.35 5.57
C GLY A 170 5.73 11.97 4.30
N ALA A 171 5.29 10.73 4.27
CA ALA A 171 4.59 10.18 3.11
C ALA A 171 3.17 10.75 2.94
N GLU A 172 2.53 11.21 4.01
CA GLU A 172 1.20 11.82 3.97
C GLU A 172 1.19 13.10 3.14
N ALA A 173 2.13 14.01 3.39
CA ALA A 173 2.27 15.24 2.62
C ALA A 173 2.56 14.97 1.13
N ILE A 174 3.39 13.97 0.84
CA ILE A 174 3.67 13.55 -0.54
C ILE A 174 2.43 12.93 -1.19
N GLN A 175 1.63 12.17 -0.45
CA GLN A 175 0.39 11.58 -0.95
C GLN A 175 -0.62 12.66 -1.34
N GLU A 176 -0.80 13.69 -0.52
CA GLU A 176 -1.68 14.81 -0.84
C GLU A 176 -1.25 15.52 -2.14
N LEU A 177 0.04 15.84 -2.26
CA LEU A 177 0.57 16.48 -3.47
C LEU A 177 0.41 15.60 -4.73
N LEU A 178 0.60 14.28 -4.60
CA LEU A 178 0.39 13.34 -5.71
C LEU A 178 -1.09 13.21 -6.09
N ALA A 179 -1.99 13.29 -5.11
CA ALA A 179 -3.44 13.21 -5.35
C ALA A 179 -4.00 14.42 -6.10
N GLU A 180 -3.38 15.59 -5.93
CA GLU A 180 -3.77 16.83 -6.59
C GLU A 180 -3.33 16.91 -8.06
N ILE A 181 -2.44 16.02 -8.52
CA ILE A 181 -1.92 16.05 -9.89
C ILE A 181 -2.99 15.59 -10.89
N ASP A 182 -3.40 16.49 -11.78
CA ASP A 182 -4.09 16.09 -13.01
C ASP A 182 -3.06 15.59 -14.03
N VAL A 183 -2.99 14.27 -14.15
CA VAL A 183 -2.01 13.60 -15.02
C VAL A 183 -2.22 13.96 -16.50
N GLY A 184 -3.47 14.16 -16.93
CA GLY A 184 -3.80 14.52 -18.30
C GLY A 184 -3.35 15.95 -18.65
N ALA A 185 -3.64 16.90 -17.76
CA ALA A 185 -3.20 18.29 -17.91
C ALA A 185 -1.67 18.40 -17.90
N LEU A 186 -1.01 17.73 -16.95
CA LEU A 186 0.44 17.70 -16.83
C LEU A 186 1.12 17.08 -18.08
N ALA A 187 0.56 16.02 -18.64
CA ALA A 187 1.08 15.43 -19.88
C ALA A 187 1.04 16.41 -21.06
N LYS A 188 -0.05 17.17 -21.15
CA LYS A 188 -0.21 18.18 -22.20
C LYS A 188 0.80 19.33 -22.05
N GLU A 189 0.92 19.86 -20.82
CA GLU A 189 1.89 20.91 -20.50
C GLU A 189 3.33 20.51 -20.85
N LEU A 190 3.74 19.31 -20.44
CA LEU A 190 5.08 18.79 -20.73
C LEU A 190 5.35 18.58 -22.23
N ARG A 191 4.33 18.24 -23.04
CA ARG A 191 4.47 18.15 -24.48
C ARG A 191 4.67 19.53 -25.12
N GLU A 192 3.92 20.52 -24.66
CA GLU A 192 4.08 21.92 -25.12
C GLU A 192 5.46 22.48 -24.76
N GLU A 193 5.92 22.23 -23.52
CA GLU A 193 7.28 22.60 -23.10
C GLU A 193 8.38 21.89 -23.91
N LEU A 194 8.15 20.64 -24.31
CA LEU A 194 9.13 19.85 -25.08
C LEU A 194 9.42 20.44 -26.45
N GLU A 195 8.45 21.12 -27.09
CA GLU A 195 8.61 21.75 -28.40
C GLU A 195 9.62 22.90 -28.37
N THR A 196 9.69 23.62 -27.24
CA THR A 196 10.58 24.78 -27.07
C THR A 196 11.89 24.45 -26.36
N ALA A 197 11.95 23.29 -25.67
CA ALA A 197 13.10 22.93 -24.88
C ALA A 197 14.27 22.37 -25.68
N THR A 198 15.50 22.71 -25.26
CA THR A 198 16.74 22.24 -25.88
C THR A 198 17.72 21.69 -24.85
N GLY A 199 18.70 20.90 -25.29
CA GLY A 199 19.79 20.43 -24.48
C GLY A 199 19.35 19.56 -23.25
N GLN A 200 19.93 19.83 -22.09
CA GLN A 200 19.65 19.08 -20.86
C GLN A 200 18.22 19.24 -20.36
N LYS A 201 17.61 20.42 -20.57
CA LYS A 201 16.20 20.67 -20.20
C LYS A 201 15.29 19.71 -20.97
N LYS A 202 15.51 19.55 -22.28
CA LYS A 202 14.76 18.61 -23.11
C LYS A 202 14.85 17.17 -22.61
N ALA A 203 16.05 16.72 -22.26
CA ALA A 203 16.27 15.36 -21.73
C ALA A 203 15.55 15.13 -20.38
N ARG A 204 15.48 16.14 -19.51
CA ARG A 204 14.73 16.07 -18.25
C ARG A 204 13.24 15.99 -18.48
N ILE A 205 12.69 16.83 -19.36
CA ILE A 205 11.27 16.84 -19.72
C ILE A 205 10.86 15.49 -20.32
N LEU A 206 11.66 14.93 -21.23
CA LEU A 206 11.38 13.61 -21.84
C LEU A 206 11.25 12.52 -20.78
N LYS A 207 12.19 12.43 -19.83
CA LYS A 207 12.13 11.44 -18.75
C LYS A 207 10.91 11.63 -17.85
N ARG A 208 10.51 12.88 -17.59
CA ARG A 208 9.34 13.21 -16.81
C ARG A 208 8.06 12.84 -17.56
N LEU A 209 7.98 13.21 -18.82
CA LEU A 209 6.85 12.93 -19.70
C LEU A 209 6.60 11.42 -19.84
N GLU A 210 7.65 10.61 -19.99
CA GLU A 210 7.54 9.14 -20.08
C GLU A 210 6.79 8.57 -18.87
N VAL A 211 7.09 9.03 -17.67
CA VAL A 211 6.42 8.56 -16.43
C VAL A 211 4.98 9.06 -16.37
N VAL A 212 4.76 10.35 -16.68
CA VAL A 212 3.42 10.96 -16.65
C VAL A 212 2.50 10.29 -17.66
N GLU A 213 2.98 10.04 -18.90
CA GLU A 213 2.21 9.33 -19.92
C GLU A 213 1.89 7.89 -19.53
N ALA A 214 2.83 7.18 -18.89
CA ALA A 214 2.59 5.83 -18.40
C ALA A 214 1.45 5.79 -17.37
N PHE A 215 1.37 6.77 -16.47
CA PHE A 215 0.24 6.92 -15.55
C PHE A 215 -1.05 7.27 -16.27
N HIS A 216 -1.01 8.22 -17.21
CA HIS A 216 -2.18 8.64 -17.98
C HIS A 216 -2.79 7.48 -18.79
N GLN A 217 -1.95 6.73 -19.52
CA GLN A 217 -2.41 5.62 -20.37
C GLN A 217 -2.90 4.41 -19.56
N SER A 218 -2.26 4.12 -18.41
CA SER A 218 -2.65 3.00 -17.56
C SER A 218 -3.91 3.26 -16.73
N GLY A 219 -4.25 4.53 -16.52
CA GLY A 219 -5.34 4.94 -15.63
C GLY A 219 -5.02 4.75 -14.14
N ASN A 220 -3.73 4.56 -13.79
CA ASN A 220 -3.29 4.53 -12.41
C ASN A 220 -3.22 5.94 -11.85
N ARG A 221 -3.56 6.11 -10.56
CA ARG A 221 -3.39 7.38 -9.87
C ARG A 221 -2.01 7.47 -9.24
N PRO A 222 -1.36 8.66 -9.28
CA PRO A 222 -0.03 8.85 -8.67
C PRO A 222 0.00 8.61 -7.16
N ASP A 223 -1.07 8.95 -6.43
CA ASP A 223 -1.18 8.75 -4.99
C ASP A 223 -1.15 7.27 -4.56
N TRP A 224 -1.44 6.33 -5.47
CA TRP A 224 -1.32 4.89 -5.19
C TRP A 224 0.13 4.40 -5.02
N MET A 225 1.12 5.24 -5.31
CA MET A 225 2.53 4.97 -4.96
C MET A 225 2.81 5.07 -3.46
N ILE A 226 1.87 5.63 -2.68
CA ILE A 226 1.89 5.67 -1.23
C ILE A 226 0.91 4.63 -0.70
N LEU A 227 1.36 3.81 0.23
CA LEU A 227 0.60 2.68 0.78
C LEU A 227 -0.09 3.09 2.07
N ASN A 228 -1.40 2.96 2.12
CA ASN A 228 -2.23 3.09 3.33
C ASN A 228 -2.70 1.72 3.83
N VAL A 229 -2.80 0.77 2.91
CA VAL A 229 -3.28 -0.59 3.16
C VAL A 229 -2.32 -1.59 2.52
N ILE A 230 -1.95 -2.61 3.25
CA ILE A 230 -1.10 -3.70 2.76
C ILE A 230 -1.97 -4.93 2.46
N PRO A 231 -1.92 -5.49 1.24
CA PRO A 231 -2.58 -6.75 0.95
C PRO A 231 -1.84 -7.90 1.63
N VAL A 232 -2.61 -8.80 2.26
CA VAL A 232 -2.07 -10.01 2.88
C VAL A 232 -2.47 -11.20 2.04
N ILE A 233 -1.50 -11.83 1.41
CA ILE A 233 -1.73 -12.99 0.54
C ILE A 233 -2.23 -14.21 1.33
N PRO A 234 -2.91 -15.15 0.69
CA PRO A 234 -3.45 -16.35 1.35
C PRO A 234 -2.40 -17.13 2.15
N PRO A 235 -2.76 -17.69 3.32
CA PRO A 235 -1.82 -18.40 4.20
C PRO A 235 -1.10 -19.57 3.56
N ASP A 236 -1.75 -20.31 2.69
CA ASP A 236 -1.15 -21.49 2.03
C ASP A 236 -0.06 -21.11 1.00
N LEU A 237 0.00 -19.85 0.58
CA LEU A 237 1.07 -19.30 -0.26
C LEU A 237 2.29 -18.81 0.54
N ARG A 238 2.15 -18.70 1.86
CA ARG A 238 3.20 -18.32 2.82
C ARG A 238 3.19 -19.25 4.05
N PRO A 239 3.43 -20.55 3.84
CA PRO A 239 3.20 -21.55 4.86
C PRO A 239 4.13 -21.40 6.07
N MET A 240 3.65 -21.88 7.21
CA MET A 240 4.44 -22.11 8.42
C MET A 240 4.37 -23.59 8.74
N VAL A 241 5.51 -24.28 8.72
CA VAL A 241 5.62 -25.72 8.87
C VAL A 241 6.39 -26.05 10.14
N GLN A 242 5.85 -26.99 10.92
CA GLN A 242 6.55 -27.51 12.10
C GLN A 242 7.60 -28.53 11.66
N LEU A 243 8.83 -28.34 12.10
CA LEU A 243 9.95 -29.27 11.89
C LEU A 243 10.06 -30.24 13.07
N ASP A 244 10.83 -31.29 12.89
CA ASP A 244 11.20 -32.19 13.96
C ASP A 244 11.89 -31.42 15.10
N GLY A 245 11.54 -31.75 16.36
CA GLY A 245 12.04 -31.05 17.53
C GLY A 245 11.26 -29.78 17.91
N GLY A 246 10.06 -29.58 17.35
CA GLY A 246 9.14 -28.50 17.78
C GLY A 246 9.48 -27.12 17.22
N ARG A 247 10.46 -26.99 16.35
CA ARG A 247 10.81 -25.74 15.67
C ARG A 247 9.88 -25.50 14.47
N PHE A 248 9.67 -24.22 14.10
CA PHE A 248 8.89 -23.86 12.93
C PHE A 248 9.78 -23.26 11.84
N ALA A 249 9.53 -23.67 10.60
CA ALA A 249 10.04 -23.01 9.39
C ALA A 249 8.91 -22.20 8.79
N THR A 250 9.21 -20.97 8.38
CA THR A 250 8.23 -20.08 7.78
C THR A 250 8.81 -19.33 6.60
N SER A 251 7.93 -18.82 5.73
CA SER A 251 8.30 -17.91 4.65
C SER A 251 8.75 -16.57 5.20
N ASP A 252 9.72 -15.90 4.56
CA ASP A 252 10.19 -14.54 4.88
C ASP A 252 9.06 -13.51 4.81
N LEU A 253 8.04 -13.74 3.98
CA LEU A 253 6.83 -12.91 3.93
C LEU A 253 6.12 -12.82 5.28
N ASN A 254 6.06 -13.92 6.05
CA ASN A 254 5.46 -13.90 7.37
C ASN A 254 6.24 -13.03 8.35
N LEU A 255 7.58 -13.06 8.28
CA LEU A 255 8.43 -12.20 9.12
C LEU A 255 8.20 -10.73 8.79
N SER A 256 8.14 -10.37 7.51
CA SER A 256 7.82 -9.00 7.08
C SER A 256 6.44 -8.54 7.55
N LEU A 257 5.41 -9.39 7.41
CA LEU A 257 4.03 -9.07 7.85
C LEU A 257 3.91 -8.93 9.38
N ILE A 258 4.68 -9.70 10.14
CA ILE A 258 4.73 -9.58 11.61
C ILE A 258 5.31 -8.22 12.01
N HIS A 259 6.35 -7.76 11.33
CA HIS A 259 6.96 -6.46 11.60
C HIS A 259 6.07 -5.27 11.23
N ILE A 260 5.29 -5.41 10.16
CA ILE A 260 4.32 -4.39 9.74
C ILE A 260 3.21 -4.25 10.77
#